data_7dde686a082669edefa4826b4e46ead8
#
_entry.id   7dde686a082669edefa4826b4e46ead8
#
_cell.length_a   1.000
_cell.length_b   1.000
_cell.length_c   1.000
_cell.angle_alpha   90.00
_cell.angle_beta   90.00
_cell.angle_gamma   90.00
#
_symmetry.space_group_name_H-M   'P 1'
#
loop_
_entity.id
_entity.type
_entity.pdbx_description
1 polymer ?
#
loop_
_entity_poly.entity_id
_entity_poly.type
_entity_poly.pdbx_seq_one_letter_code
_entity_poly.pdbx_strand_id
1 'polypeptide(L)'
;MQRTVFDASYLVMGLGDVYLGAPVATPLDPRHRLVTTKYNPARTWTAENSVGIGGAYMCVYGMEGPGGYQFVGRTLQMWNRYREVAAFDGKPWLLRFFDQIRFYPVSADELLRIRRDFPLGRFDLNIEHSQLNLADYQAFLAQEAETISAFRDQQQTAFNAERERWIASGQAHFDSEELVPEASEEAPLVSGQQSVDSHIAGNLWQVQVQAGSRVEAGDVLVILESMKMEIPLLAPMAGVVREIRVQPGSAVRAGQRVVVLELD
;
A
#
# COMPACT_ATOMS: atom_id res chain seq x y z
N MET A 1 22.21 2.90 4.98
CA MET A 1 20.90 2.22 4.94
C MET A 1 20.97 0.77 5.46
N GLN A 2 21.71 -0.17 4.87
CA GLN A 2 21.71 -1.59 5.32
C GLN A 2 22.07 -1.74 6.81
N ARG A 3 23.16 -1.11 7.28
CA ARG A 3 23.52 -1.12 8.71
C ARG A 3 22.37 -0.65 9.60
N THR A 4 21.76 0.48 9.27
CA THR A 4 20.66 1.04 10.06
C THR A 4 19.49 0.06 10.22
N VAL A 5 19.19 -0.72 9.17
CA VAL A 5 18.10 -1.73 9.21
C VAL A 5 18.50 -2.93 10.07
N PHE A 6 19.75 -3.42 9.96
CA PHE A 6 20.20 -4.60 10.70
C PHE A 6 20.56 -4.31 12.16
N ASP A 7 21.01 -3.09 12.47
CA ASP A 7 21.33 -2.69 13.85
C ASP A 7 20.07 -2.33 14.66
N ALA A 8 18.93 -2.12 13.99
CA ALA A 8 17.68 -1.75 14.63
C ALA A 8 16.97 -2.92 15.29
N SER A 9 16.40 -2.66 16.48
CA SER A 9 15.36 -3.49 17.09
C SER A 9 14.02 -2.81 16.87
N TYR A 10 13.12 -3.43 16.09
CA TYR A 10 11.83 -2.87 15.75
C TYR A 10 10.75 -3.39 16.71
N LEU A 11 10.08 -2.48 17.41
CA LEU A 11 8.95 -2.81 18.26
C LEU A 11 7.66 -2.81 17.44
N VAL A 12 6.92 -3.91 17.48
CA VAL A 12 5.62 -4.06 16.83
C VAL A 12 4.58 -3.27 17.60
N MET A 13 4.08 -2.20 16.99
CA MET A 13 3.08 -1.29 17.56
C MET A 13 1.67 -1.56 17.05
N GLY A 14 1.54 -2.28 15.95
CA GLY A 14 0.28 -2.62 15.32
C GLY A 14 0.39 -3.84 14.44
N LEU A 15 -0.74 -4.51 14.22
CA LEU A 15 -0.88 -5.66 13.34
C LEU A 15 -2.13 -5.50 12.48
N GLY A 16 -2.05 -6.04 11.27
CA GLY A 16 -3.23 -6.23 10.44
C GLY A 16 -3.56 -5.12 9.47
N ASP A 17 -2.86 -4.02 9.44
CA ASP A 17 -3.10 -2.90 8.51
C ASP A 17 -3.94 -3.34 7.26
N VAL A 18 -3.38 -3.47 6.08
CA VAL A 18 -4.07 -3.99 4.89
C VAL A 18 -4.12 -5.51 4.88
N TYR A 19 -3.13 -6.17 5.49
CA TYR A 19 -2.98 -7.62 5.54
C TYR A 19 -2.97 -8.10 6.98
N LEU A 20 -3.76 -9.15 7.26
CA LEU A 20 -3.84 -9.75 8.58
C LEU A 20 -2.46 -10.17 9.10
N GLY A 21 -2.11 -9.70 10.29
CA GLY A 21 -0.81 -10.02 10.92
C GLY A 21 0.40 -9.28 10.34
N ALA A 22 0.23 -8.40 9.36
CA ALA A 22 1.30 -7.53 8.88
C ALA A 22 1.72 -6.55 10.00
N PRO A 23 3.01 -6.47 10.36
CA PRO A 23 3.44 -5.58 11.43
C PRO A 23 3.50 -4.14 10.95
N VAL A 24 3.12 -3.24 11.84
CA VAL A 24 3.51 -1.83 11.82
C VAL A 24 4.48 -1.65 12.97
N ALA A 25 5.77 -1.47 12.68
CA ALA A 25 6.80 -1.47 13.70
C ALA A 25 7.73 -0.26 13.56
N THR A 26 8.32 0.16 14.68
CA THR A 26 9.25 1.30 14.72
C THR A 26 10.50 0.90 15.49
N PRO A 27 11.70 1.38 15.09
CA PRO A 27 12.91 1.19 15.86
C PRO A 27 12.80 1.76 17.27
N LEU A 28 13.26 1.00 18.27
CA LEU A 28 13.35 1.47 19.65
C LEU A 28 14.34 2.63 19.77
N ASP A 29 15.51 2.52 19.15
CA ASP A 29 16.45 3.64 19.08
C ASP A 29 16.02 4.61 17.97
N PRO A 30 15.69 5.87 18.31
CA PRO A 30 15.29 6.86 17.32
C PRO A 30 16.34 7.13 16.23
N ARG A 31 17.63 6.86 16.49
CA ARG A 31 18.71 7.03 15.50
C ARG A 31 18.67 5.97 14.39
N HIS A 32 17.93 4.90 14.56
CA HIS A 32 17.70 3.89 13.52
C HIS A 32 16.43 4.13 12.69
N ARG A 33 15.66 5.19 12.97
CA ARG A 33 14.43 5.51 12.24
C ARG A 33 14.75 6.11 10.88
N LEU A 34 14.56 5.30 9.84
CA LEU A 34 14.54 5.79 8.47
C LEU A 34 13.15 6.41 8.21
N VAL A 35 13.14 7.63 7.70
CA VAL A 35 11.91 8.31 7.29
C VAL A 35 11.89 8.38 5.77
N THR A 36 10.85 7.83 5.17
CA THR A 36 10.71 7.77 3.71
C THR A 36 9.35 8.28 3.28
N THR A 37 9.27 8.80 2.06
CA THR A 37 7.98 9.05 1.42
C THR A 37 7.40 7.72 0.91
N LYS A 38 6.09 7.65 0.80
CA LYS A 38 5.42 6.56 0.09
C LYS A 38 5.44 6.84 -1.41
N TYR A 39 5.43 5.79 -2.22
CA TYR A 39 5.18 5.95 -3.65
C TYR A 39 3.78 6.48 -3.91
N ASN A 40 3.67 7.44 -4.80
CA ASN A 40 2.42 7.95 -5.35
C ASN A 40 2.55 8.06 -6.88
N PRO A 41 1.81 7.27 -7.66
CA PRO A 41 0.86 6.23 -7.21
C PRO A 41 1.57 5.05 -6.52
N ALA A 42 0.81 4.30 -5.72
CA ALA A 42 1.31 3.06 -5.13
C ALA A 42 1.59 2.02 -6.24
N ARG A 43 2.58 1.14 -6.00
CA ARG A 43 2.80 0.01 -6.93
C ARG A 43 1.56 -0.87 -6.97
N THR A 44 1.22 -1.35 -8.14
CA THR A 44 0.11 -2.30 -8.33
C THR A 44 0.41 -3.67 -7.74
N TRP A 45 1.67 -4.04 -7.66
CA TRP A 45 2.12 -5.32 -7.11
C TRP A 45 3.36 -5.18 -6.23
N THR A 46 3.34 -5.89 -5.12
CA THR A 46 4.43 -6.03 -4.15
C THR A 46 4.54 -7.50 -3.78
N ALA A 47 5.71 -8.06 -3.87
CA ALA A 47 5.94 -9.46 -3.51
C ALA A 47 5.65 -9.71 -2.03
N GLU A 48 5.12 -10.89 -1.72
CA GLU A 48 4.94 -11.34 -0.33
C GLU A 48 6.24 -11.28 0.46
N ASN A 49 6.11 -10.94 1.74
CA ASN A 49 7.20 -10.84 2.70
C ASN A 49 8.31 -9.83 2.32
N SER A 50 7.97 -8.89 1.44
CA SER A 50 8.77 -7.69 1.23
C SER A 50 8.75 -6.83 2.49
N VAL A 51 9.91 -6.34 2.89
CA VAL A 51 10.08 -5.40 3.99
C VAL A 51 10.13 -3.99 3.41
N GLY A 52 9.24 -3.13 3.88
CA GLY A 52 9.17 -1.75 3.41
C GLY A 52 9.09 -0.75 4.55
N ILE A 53 9.53 0.49 4.27
CA ILE A 53 9.42 1.62 5.19
C ILE A 53 8.57 2.70 4.53
N GLY A 54 7.56 3.17 5.24
CA GLY A 54 6.70 4.27 4.82
C GLY A 54 6.43 5.21 5.98
N GLY A 55 6.79 6.50 5.79
CA GLY A 55 6.92 7.39 6.93
C GLY A 55 8.03 6.90 7.85
N ALA A 56 7.76 6.77 9.14
CA ALA A 56 8.70 6.28 10.15
C ALA A 56 8.47 4.79 10.53
N TYR A 57 7.59 4.09 9.82
CA TYR A 57 7.18 2.74 10.17
C TYR A 57 7.72 1.71 9.19
N MET A 58 8.15 0.60 9.72
CA MET A 58 8.48 -0.61 8.99
C MET A 58 7.26 -1.51 8.93
N CYS A 59 7.01 -2.10 7.77
CA CYS A 59 5.98 -3.10 7.53
C CYS A 59 6.58 -4.29 6.79
N VAL A 60 6.03 -5.47 7.03
CA VAL A 60 6.28 -6.67 6.21
C VAL A 60 4.97 -7.04 5.52
N TYR A 61 4.99 -7.12 4.21
CA TYR A 61 3.82 -7.52 3.42
C TYR A 61 3.59 -9.02 3.57
N GLY A 62 2.56 -9.42 4.30
CA GLY A 62 2.27 -10.82 4.56
C GLY A 62 1.85 -11.62 3.33
N MET A 63 1.34 -10.94 2.30
CA MET A 63 0.90 -11.52 1.03
C MET A 63 1.14 -10.54 -0.12
N GLU A 64 1.03 -11.00 -1.35
CA GLU A 64 1.13 -10.17 -2.54
C GLU A 64 0.00 -9.15 -2.62
N GLY A 65 0.31 -7.95 -3.13
CA GLY A 65 -0.68 -6.92 -3.29
C GLY A 65 -0.08 -5.54 -3.60
N PRO A 66 -0.90 -4.50 -3.74
CA PRO A 66 -0.42 -3.15 -3.97
C PRO A 66 0.34 -2.63 -2.74
N GLY A 67 1.27 -1.71 -2.95
CA GLY A 67 2.04 -1.14 -1.85
C GLY A 67 2.81 0.12 -2.19
N GLY A 68 2.80 1.09 -1.27
CA GLY A 68 3.48 2.37 -1.43
C GLY A 68 4.77 2.53 -0.63
N TYR A 69 5.14 1.58 0.22
CA TYR A 69 6.33 1.70 1.04
C TYR A 69 7.62 1.49 0.23
N GLN A 70 8.70 2.15 0.62
CA GLN A 70 10.02 1.97 0.03
C GLN A 70 10.60 0.63 0.48
N PHE A 71 11.10 -0.17 -0.47
CA PHE A 71 11.69 -1.46 -0.15
C PHE A 71 13.05 -1.33 0.50
N VAL A 72 13.27 -2.14 1.54
CA VAL A 72 14.56 -2.29 2.22
C VAL A 72 15.07 -3.73 2.18
N GLY A 73 14.21 -4.70 1.89
CA GLY A 73 14.60 -6.09 1.80
C GLY A 73 13.41 -7.04 1.66
N ARG A 74 13.69 -8.31 1.84
CA ARG A 74 12.72 -9.40 1.86
C ARG A 74 13.03 -10.35 3.01
N THR A 75 12.00 -10.93 3.61
CA THR A 75 12.13 -11.83 4.76
C THR A 75 11.35 -13.14 4.56
N LEU A 76 11.29 -13.96 5.58
CA LEU A 76 10.50 -15.19 5.60
C LEU A 76 9.00 -14.90 5.77
N GLN A 77 8.17 -15.92 5.65
CA GLN A 77 6.72 -15.83 5.76
C GLN A 77 6.30 -15.48 7.19
N MET A 78 5.49 -14.44 7.32
CA MET A 78 4.91 -14.02 8.60
C MET A 78 3.44 -14.37 8.71
N TRP A 79 2.83 -14.88 7.65
CA TRP A 79 1.42 -15.20 7.55
C TRP A 79 1.20 -16.44 6.68
N ASN A 80 0.36 -17.37 7.15
CA ASN A 80 -0.02 -18.56 6.41
C ASN A 80 -1.35 -19.10 6.96
N ARG A 81 -2.40 -19.03 6.16
CA ARG A 81 -3.71 -19.58 6.54
C ARG A 81 -3.94 -21.01 6.06
N TYR A 82 -3.06 -21.54 5.22
CA TYR A 82 -3.25 -22.83 4.58
C TYR A 82 -2.52 -23.98 5.32
N ARG A 83 -1.58 -23.63 6.22
CA ARG A 83 -0.80 -24.59 7.00
C ARG A 83 -0.62 -24.09 8.42
N GLU A 84 -0.70 -24.97 9.36
CA GLU A 84 -0.22 -24.70 10.71
C GLU A 84 1.30 -24.60 10.70
N VAL A 85 1.82 -23.50 11.20
CA VAL A 85 3.25 -23.27 11.43
C VAL A 85 3.42 -23.21 12.95
N ALA A 86 4.25 -24.09 13.52
CA ALA A 86 4.41 -24.22 14.97
C ALA A 86 4.77 -22.88 15.65
N ALA A 87 5.61 -22.06 15.01
CA ALA A 87 5.99 -20.75 15.51
C ALA A 87 4.83 -19.72 15.58
N PHE A 88 3.68 -20.01 14.96
CA PHE A 88 2.52 -19.10 14.94
C PHE A 88 1.54 -19.35 16.09
N ASP A 89 1.77 -20.39 16.88
CA ASP A 89 1.00 -20.69 18.08
C ASP A 89 -0.53 -20.75 17.82
N GLY A 90 -0.91 -21.55 16.82
CA GLY A 90 -2.31 -21.75 16.41
C GLY A 90 -2.96 -20.58 15.68
N LYS A 91 -2.22 -19.52 15.34
CA LYS A 91 -2.69 -18.36 14.57
C LYS A 91 -2.21 -18.45 13.13
N PRO A 92 -2.86 -17.78 12.17
CA PRO A 92 -2.36 -17.68 10.81
C PRO A 92 -1.23 -16.64 10.63
N TRP A 93 -0.73 -16.02 11.69
CA TRP A 93 0.36 -15.02 11.67
C TRP A 93 1.36 -15.23 12.81
N LEU A 94 2.60 -14.79 12.59
CA LEU A 94 3.73 -14.97 13.51
C LEU A 94 3.74 -13.97 14.68
N LEU A 95 3.57 -12.69 14.38
CA LEU A 95 3.88 -11.61 15.31
C LEU A 95 2.73 -11.28 16.26
N ARG A 96 3.08 -10.69 17.39
CA ARG A 96 2.17 -10.17 18.41
C ARG A 96 2.48 -8.70 18.67
N PHE A 97 1.55 -7.99 19.32
CA PHE A 97 1.84 -6.66 19.85
C PHE A 97 3.04 -6.71 20.79
N PHE A 98 3.91 -5.75 20.65
CA PHE A 98 5.15 -5.56 21.42
C PHE A 98 6.25 -6.61 21.19
N ASP A 99 6.08 -7.54 20.26
CA ASP A 99 7.19 -8.32 19.79
C ASP A 99 8.28 -7.42 19.20
N GLN A 100 9.53 -7.81 19.36
CA GLN A 100 10.68 -7.12 18.77
C GLN A 100 11.20 -7.91 17.57
N ILE A 101 11.38 -7.22 16.46
CA ILE A 101 11.95 -7.79 15.23
C ILE A 101 13.38 -7.31 15.09
N ARG A 102 14.31 -8.25 14.91
CA ARG A 102 15.69 -8.01 14.51
C ARG A 102 15.97 -8.74 13.23
N PHE A 103 16.49 -8.04 12.25
CA PHE A 103 16.89 -8.64 10.98
C PHE A 103 18.38 -8.96 11.00
N TYR A 104 18.76 -10.06 10.39
CA TYR A 104 20.14 -10.39 10.10
C TYR A 104 20.30 -10.71 8.61
N PRO A 105 21.45 -10.38 7.99
CA PRO A 105 21.65 -10.60 6.58
C PRO A 105 21.86 -12.08 6.27
N VAL A 106 21.21 -12.53 5.21
CA VAL A 106 21.43 -13.86 4.62
C VAL A 106 21.61 -13.72 3.10
N SER A 107 22.21 -14.70 2.47
CA SER A 107 22.28 -14.75 1.01
C SER A 107 20.89 -14.99 0.39
N ALA A 108 20.74 -14.67 -0.89
CA ALA A 108 19.49 -14.93 -1.63
C ALA A 108 19.12 -16.42 -1.61
N ASP A 109 20.09 -17.29 -1.84
CA ASP A 109 19.88 -18.75 -1.85
C ASP A 109 19.47 -19.28 -0.47
N GLU A 110 20.08 -18.74 0.57
CA GLU A 110 19.72 -19.07 1.95
C GLU A 110 18.30 -18.62 2.29
N LEU A 111 17.93 -17.38 1.93
CA LEU A 111 16.57 -16.89 2.13
C LEU A 111 15.55 -17.76 1.40
N LEU A 112 15.82 -18.14 0.15
CA LEU A 112 14.93 -19.02 -0.61
C LEU A 112 14.79 -20.40 0.06
N ARG A 113 15.89 -20.95 0.58
CA ARG A 113 15.87 -22.19 1.34
C ARG A 113 15.01 -22.06 2.61
N ILE A 114 15.24 -21.02 3.41
CA ILE A 114 14.47 -20.75 4.63
C ILE A 114 12.97 -20.59 4.30
N ARG A 115 12.63 -19.84 3.27
CA ARG A 115 11.26 -19.62 2.83
C ARG A 115 10.54 -20.89 2.37
N ARG A 116 11.28 -21.85 1.80
CA ARG A 116 10.75 -23.17 1.45
C ARG A 116 10.56 -24.05 2.70
N ASP A 117 11.51 -24.03 3.61
CA ASP A 117 11.63 -24.97 4.70
C ASP A 117 10.81 -24.54 5.93
N PHE A 118 10.69 -23.25 6.20
CA PHE A 118 9.98 -22.72 7.36
C PHE A 118 8.48 -23.11 7.42
N PRO A 119 7.67 -22.99 6.36
CA PRO A 119 6.28 -23.43 6.39
C PRO A 119 6.10 -24.94 6.53
N LEU A 120 7.18 -25.70 6.35
CA LEU A 120 7.19 -27.16 6.47
C LEU A 120 7.71 -27.63 7.83
N GLY A 121 8.01 -26.69 8.76
CA GLY A 121 8.57 -27.00 10.06
C GLY A 121 10.03 -27.52 10.01
N ARG A 122 10.78 -27.17 8.95
CA ARG A 122 12.18 -27.60 8.75
C ARG A 122 13.20 -26.49 9.02
N PHE A 123 12.74 -25.37 9.53
CA PHE A 123 13.55 -24.24 9.94
C PHE A 123 12.95 -23.63 11.19
N ASP A 124 13.75 -23.53 12.24
CA ASP A 124 13.37 -22.95 13.51
C ASP A 124 13.76 -21.48 13.55
N LEU A 125 12.82 -20.64 14.00
CA LEU A 125 13.10 -19.23 14.24
C LEU A 125 13.90 -19.07 15.52
N ASN A 126 14.84 -18.16 15.52
CA ASN A 126 15.48 -17.71 16.76
C ASN A 126 14.51 -16.77 17.50
N ILE A 127 13.82 -17.30 18.51
CA ILE A 127 12.88 -16.56 19.36
C ILE A 127 13.48 -16.49 20.77
N GLU A 128 13.73 -15.27 21.22
CA GLU A 128 14.21 -14.98 22.57
C GLU A 128 13.09 -14.34 23.39
N HIS A 129 12.88 -14.83 24.60
CA HIS A 129 11.95 -14.21 25.53
C HIS A 129 12.67 -13.13 26.34
N SER A 130 12.16 -11.92 26.28
CA SER A 130 12.71 -10.77 26.98
C SER A 130 11.60 -9.89 27.55
N GLN A 131 11.97 -8.90 28.33
CA GLN A 131 11.05 -7.91 28.88
C GLN A 131 11.52 -6.51 28.46
N LEU A 132 10.59 -5.71 27.93
CA LEU A 132 10.82 -4.28 27.71
C LEU A 132 10.39 -3.53 28.98
N ASN A 133 11.38 -2.95 29.67
CA ASN A 133 11.13 -2.09 30.83
C ASN A 133 11.00 -0.64 30.36
N LEU A 134 9.84 -0.03 30.62
CA LEU A 134 9.59 1.35 30.21
C LEU A 134 10.52 2.35 30.89
N ALA A 135 10.83 2.14 32.20
CA ALA A 135 11.72 3.04 32.93
C ALA A 135 13.14 3.01 32.37
N ASP A 136 13.66 1.82 32.05
CA ASP A 136 14.98 1.66 31.44
C ASP A 136 15.02 2.30 30.04
N TYR A 137 13.94 2.15 29.27
CA TYR A 137 13.83 2.78 27.96
C TYR A 137 13.77 4.32 28.06
N GLN A 138 13.04 4.85 29.04
CA GLN A 138 13.01 6.29 29.29
C GLN A 138 14.37 6.83 29.76
N ALA A 139 15.09 6.08 30.60
CA ALA A 139 16.44 6.42 31.02
C ALA A 139 17.41 6.44 29.83
N PHE A 140 17.34 5.44 28.95
CA PHE A 140 18.10 5.42 27.69
C PHE A 140 17.81 6.66 26.83
N LEU A 141 16.54 7.02 26.62
CA LEU A 141 16.18 8.19 25.83
C LEU A 141 16.69 9.51 26.46
N ALA A 142 16.67 9.60 27.78
CA ALA A 142 17.20 10.76 28.49
C ALA A 142 18.75 10.84 28.40
N GLN A 143 19.43 9.72 28.58
CA GLN A 143 20.88 9.63 28.47
C GLN A 143 21.39 9.99 27.07
N GLU A 144 20.68 9.54 26.03
CA GLU A 144 21.06 9.71 24.63
C GLU A 144 20.40 10.94 23.96
N ALA A 145 19.74 11.81 24.75
CA ALA A 145 18.93 12.91 24.22
C ALA A 145 19.67 13.82 23.25
N GLU A 146 20.92 14.15 23.54
CA GLU A 146 21.76 15.03 22.72
C GLU A 146 22.06 14.38 21.36
N THR A 147 22.52 13.12 21.35
CA THR A 147 22.85 12.38 20.13
C THR A 147 21.61 12.11 19.27
N ILE A 148 20.47 11.85 19.90
CA ILE A 148 19.17 11.67 19.24
C ILE A 148 18.71 12.99 18.61
N SER A 149 18.87 14.12 19.30
CA SER A 149 18.53 15.44 18.76
C SER A 149 19.39 15.78 17.56
N ALA A 150 20.70 15.61 17.67
CA ALA A 150 21.63 15.85 16.56
C ALA A 150 21.32 15.01 15.33
N PHE A 151 20.96 13.74 15.53
CA PHE A 151 20.52 12.86 14.43
C PHE A 151 19.24 13.36 13.76
N ARG A 152 18.24 13.77 14.56
CA ARG A 152 16.98 14.32 14.03
C ARG A 152 17.20 15.58 13.20
N ASP A 153 18.04 16.49 13.70
CA ASP A 153 18.35 17.75 13.02
C ASP A 153 19.06 17.50 11.69
N GLN A 154 20.01 16.55 11.67
CA GLN A 154 20.68 16.12 10.45
C GLN A 154 19.67 15.49 9.45
N GLN A 155 18.81 14.61 9.92
CA GLN A 155 17.80 13.95 9.09
C GLN A 155 16.80 14.95 8.52
N GLN A 156 16.32 15.89 9.34
CA GLN A 156 15.36 16.93 8.92
C GLN A 156 16.00 17.88 7.91
N THR A 157 17.25 18.25 8.12
CA THR A 157 18.00 19.12 7.18
C THR A 157 18.17 18.43 5.83
N ALA A 158 18.57 17.15 5.82
CA ALA A 158 18.72 16.38 4.60
C ALA A 158 17.38 16.19 3.87
N PHE A 159 16.31 15.94 4.61
CA PHE A 159 14.96 15.80 4.05
C PHE A 159 14.47 17.10 3.42
N ASN A 160 14.65 18.24 4.09
CA ASN A 160 14.24 19.53 3.57
C ASN A 160 15.01 19.89 2.29
N ALA A 161 16.32 19.66 2.27
CA ALA A 161 17.16 19.91 1.10
C ALA A 161 16.72 19.04 -0.11
N GLU A 162 16.35 17.78 0.13
CA GLU A 162 15.84 16.90 -0.92
C GLU A 162 14.46 17.33 -1.41
N ARG A 163 13.57 17.72 -0.50
CA ARG A 163 12.24 18.25 -0.84
C ARG A 163 12.36 19.52 -1.68
N GLU A 164 13.26 20.43 -1.36
CA GLU A 164 13.50 21.63 -2.16
C GLU A 164 13.98 21.27 -3.58
N ARG A 165 14.86 20.28 -3.70
CA ARG A 165 15.27 19.76 -5.03
C ARG A 165 14.11 19.20 -5.84
N TRP A 166 13.21 18.45 -5.20
CA TRP A 166 12.02 17.92 -5.88
C TRP A 166 11.07 19.03 -6.32
N ILE A 167 10.89 20.07 -5.50
CA ILE A 167 10.07 21.25 -5.87
C ILE A 167 10.71 21.94 -7.07
N ALA A 168 12.01 22.21 -7.03
CA ALA A 168 12.73 22.89 -8.09
C ALA A 168 12.76 22.11 -9.42
N SER A 169 12.76 20.78 -9.36
CA SER A 169 12.75 19.90 -10.54
C SER A 169 11.33 19.54 -11.03
N GLY A 170 10.27 20.01 -10.37
CA GLY A 170 8.89 19.65 -10.67
C GLY A 170 8.46 18.27 -10.16
N GLN A 171 9.37 17.49 -9.59
CA GLN A 171 9.06 16.14 -9.09
C GLN A 171 8.10 16.11 -7.89
N ALA A 172 8.03 17.20 -7.12
CA ALA A 172 7.10 17.28 -5.99
C ALA A 172 5.63 17.36 -6.43
N HIS A 173 5.39 17.76 -7.67
CA HIS A 173 4.08 17.86 -8.31
C HIS A 173 3.99 16.92 -9.51
N PHE A 174 4.61 15.74 -9.37
CA PHE A 174 4.46 14.70 -10.36
C PHE A 174 3.01 14.22 -10.33
N ASP A 175 2.18 14.88 -11.12
CA ASP A 175 0.99 14.27 -11.65
C ASP A 175 1.49 13.15 -12.54
N SER A 176 1.17 11.91 -12.20
CA SER A 176 1.35 10.83 -13.15
C SER A 176 0.52 11.21 -14.37
N GLU A 177 1.16 11.81 -15.37
CA GLU A 177 0.71 11.64 -16.72
C GLU A 177 0.90 10.13 -17.03
N GLU A 178 0.07 9.29 -16.40
CA GLU A 178 -0.37 8.12 -17.13
C GLU A 178 -0.79 8.69 -18.47
N LEU A 179 -0.27 8.14 -19.55
CA LEU A 179 -0.73 8.40 -20.90
C LEU A 179 -2.23 8.10 -20.92
N VAL A 180 -3.00 8.99 -20.33
CA VAL A 180 -4.43 9.00 -20.54
C VAL A 180 -4.52 9.39 -21.99
N PRO A 181 -5.02 8.54 -22.86
CA PRO A 181 -5.23 8.89 -24.26
C PRO A 181 -5.83 10.30 -24.27
N GLU A 182 -5.25 11.21 -25.06
CA GLU A 182 -5.82 12.54 -25.25
C GLU A 182 -7.32 12.35 -25.39
N ALA A 183 -8.09 13.18 -24.66
CA ALA A 183 -9.54 13.13 -24.76
C ALA A 183 -9.85 13.17 -26.26
N SER A 184 -10.19 12.03 -26.84
CA SER A 184 -10.76 12.03 -28.17
C SER A 184 -11.93 13.00 -28.07
N GLU A 185 -11.94 14.03 -28.91
CA GLU A 185 -12.99 15.04 -28.92
C GLU A 185 -14.33 14.32 -28.77
N GLU A 186 -14.94 14.46 -27.60
CA GLU A 186 -16.15 13.72 -27.28
C GLU A 186 -17.22 14.19 -28.28
N ALA A 187 -17.65 13.31 -29.13
CA ALA A 187 -18.69 13.63 -30.10
C ALA A 187 -19.88 14.24 -29.35
N PRO A 188 -20.45 15.36 -29.86
CA PRO A 188 -21.59 15.99 -29.21
C PRO A 188 -22.74 14.96 -29.08
N LEU A 189 -23.44 15.01 -27.94
CA LEU A 189 -24.62 14.21 -27.72
C LEU A 189 -25.73 14.60 -28.72
N VAL A 190 -26.39 13.61 -29.24
CA VAL A 190 -27.57 13.83 -30.10
C VAL A 190 -28.78 14.09 -29.20
N SER A 191 -29.79 14.81 -29.74
CA SER A 191 -31.06 15.06 -29.02
C SER A 191 -31.68 13.72 -28.56
N GLY A 192 -32.06 13.64 -27.28
CA GLY A 192 -32.59 12.43 -26.66
C GLY A 192 -31.51 11.54 -26.00
N GLN A 193 -30.25 11.97 -25.96
CA GLN A 193 -29.19 11.25 -25.27
C GLN A 193 -28.75 11.99 -24.01
N GLN A 194 -28.39 11.21 -22.99
CA GLN A 194 -27.84 11.67 -21.73
C GLN A 194 -26.48 11.01 -21.47
N SER A 195 -25.47 11.81 -21.19
CA SER A 195 -24.20 11.24 -20.69
C SER A 195 -24.28 10.90 -19.21
N VAL A 196 -23.60 9.84 -18.86
CA VAL A 196 -23.29 9.49 -17.46
C VAL A 196 -21.77 9.59 -17.32
N ASP A 197 -21.35 10.67 -16.69
CA ASP A 197 -19.95 11.02 -16.56
C ASP A 197 -19.44 10.57 -15.19
N SER A 198 -18.18 10.17 -15.12
CA SER A 198 -17.57 9.83 -13.84
C SER A 198 -17.43 11.06 -12.96
N HIS A 199 -17.90 10.97 -11.73
CA HIS A 199 -17.73 12.04 -10.74
C HIS A 199 -16.37 11.98 -9.99
N ILE A 200 -15.57 10.95 -10.28
CA ILE A 200 -14.29 10.69 -9.60
C ILE A 200 -13.26 10.11 -10.57
N ALA A 201 -11.98 10.34 -10.31
CA ALA A 201 -10.90 9.64 -11.00
C ALA A 201 -10.68 8.25 -10.35
N GLY A 202 -10.50 7.22 -11.17
CA GLY A 202 -10.30 5.84 -10.71
C GLY A 202 -10.07 4.89 -11.86
N ASN A 203 -10.16 3.59 -11.59
CA ASN A 203 -10.13 2.55 -12.62
C ASN A 203 -11.53 1.94 -12.76
N LEU A 204 -11.92 1.60 -13.98
CA LEU A 204 -13.15 0.85 -14.19
C LEU A 204 -12.96 -0.58 -13.70
N TRP A 205 -13.64 -0.94 -12.62
CA TRP A 205 -13.57 -2.27 -12.01
C TRP A 205 -14.50 -3.26 -12.70
N GLN A 206 -15.78 -2.90 -12.81
CA GLN A 206 -16.81 -3.76 -13.39
C GLN A 206 -17.82 -2.95 -14.20
N VAL A 207 -18.34 -3.58 -15.25
CA VAL A 207 -19.49 -3.10 -16.02
C VAL A 207 -20.68 -3.98 -15.67
N GLN A 208 -21.80 -3.38 -15.23
CA GLN A 208 -22.99 -4.08 -14.76
C GLN A 208 -24.10 -4.19 -15.82
N VAL A 209 -23.95 -3.44 -16.91
CA VAL A 209 -24.94 -3.34 -17.99
C VAL A 209 -24.31 -3.62 -19.35
N GLN A 210 -25.12 -3.81 -20.36
CA GLN A 210 -24.69 -3.98 -21.75
C GLN A 210 -25.38 -2.95 -22.64
N ALA A 211 -24.82 -2.68 -23.80
CA ALA A 211 -25.51 -1.87 -24.81
C ALA A 211 -26.86 -2.52 -25.17
N GLY A 212 -27.93 -1.74 -25.14
CA GLY A 212 -29.31 -2.20 -25.29
C GLY A 212 -30.02 -2.57 -23.98
N SER A 213 -29.33 -2.58 -22.82
CA SER A 213 -29.99 -2.79 -21.52
C SER A 213 -30.89 -1.61 -21.16
N ARG A 214 -32.12 -1.91 -20.71
CA ARG A 214 -33.03 -0.94 -20.12
C ARG A 214 -32.66 -0.74 -18.65
N VAL A 215 -32.60 0.49 -18.19
CA VAL A 215 -32.24 0.86 -16.83
C VAL A 215 -33.21 1.87 -16.25
N GLU A 216 -33.40 1.81 -14.94
CA GLU A 216 -34.17 2.77 -14.17
C GLU A 216 -33.23 3.76 -13.45
N ALA A 217 -33.76 4.90 -13.02
CA ALA A 217 -32.98 5.86 -12.21
C ALA A 217 -32.48 5.19 -10.93
N GLY A 218 -31.17 5.26 -10.69
CA GLY A 218 -30.51 4.64 -9.54
C GLY A 218 -29.90 3.26 -9.81
N ASP A 219 -30.12 2.66 -10.98
CA ASP A 219 -29.47 1.40 -11.35
C ASP A 219 -27.96 1.59 -11.49
N VAL A 220 -27.18 0.60 -11.04
CA VAL A 220 -25.72 0.60 -11.16
C VAL A 220 -25.34 0.28 -12.60
N LEU A 221 -24.67 1.20 -13.26
CA LEU A 221 -24.18 1.03 -14.63
C LEU A 221 -22.79 0.41 -14.66
N VAL A 222 -21.90 0.96 -13.87
CA VAL A 222 -20.51 0.51 -13.73
C VAL A 222 -20.03 0.71 -12.29
N ILE A 223 -18.99 0.00 -11.91
CA ILE A 223 -18.30 0.18 -10.64
C ILE A 223 -16.89 0.67 -10.92
N LEU A 224 -16.53 1.79 -10.34
CA LEU A 224 -15.18 2.36 -10.37
C LEU A 224 -14.43 1.96 -9.10
N GLU A 225 -13.14 1.69 -9.21
CA GLU A 225 -12.26 1.57 -8.06
C GLU A 225 -11.44 2.85 -7.92
N SER A 226 -11.55 3.50 -6.78
CA SER A 226 -10.71 4.64 -6.43
C SER A 226 -10.26 4.52 -4.98
N MET A 227 -8.97 4.62 -4.73
CA MET A 227 -8.38 4.54 -3.38
C MET A 227 -8.84 3.28 -2.58
N LYS A 228 -8.93 2.14 -3.25
CA LYS A 228 -9.41 0.85 -2.68
C LYS A 228 -10.88 0.85 -2.26
N MET A 229 -11.66 1.76 -2.76
CA MET A 229 -13.11 1.80 -2.58
C MET A 229 -13.81 1.51 -3.90
N GLU A 230 -14.84 0.71 -3.84
CA GLU A 230 -15.76 0.48 -4.96
C GLU A 230 -16.82 1.57 -4.98
N ILE A 231 -16.88 2.32 -6.07
CA ILE A 231 -17.77 3.46 -6.22
C ILE A 231 -18.71 3.20 -7.40
N PRO A 232 -20.01 2.96 -7.14
CA PRO A 232 -20.97 2.75 -8.20
C PRO A 232 -21.28 4.06 -8.95
N LEU A 233 -21.29 3.98 -10.26
CA LEU A 233 -21.82 5.02 -11.13
C LEU A 233 -23.25 4.64 -11.52
N LEU A 234 -24.19 5.48 -11.10
CA LEU A 234 -25.63 5.18 -11.19
C LEU A 234 -26.26 5.87 -12.41
N ALA A 235 -27.31 5.25 -12.93
CA ALA A 235 -28.16 5.89 -13.93
C ALA A 235 -28.89 7.11 -13.31
N PRO A 236 -28.76 8.30 -13.89
CA PRO A 236 -29.45 9.48 -13.37
C PRO A 236 -30.95 9.48 -13.66
N MET A 237 -31.39 8.73 -14.65
CA MET A 237 -32.78 8.59 -15.07
C MET A 237 -33.00 7.28 -15.82
N ALA A 238 -34.24 6.93 -16.07
CA ALA A 238 -34.62 5.77 -16.87
C ALA A 238 -34.24 5.97 -18.35
N GLY A 239 -33.87 4.89 -19.02
CA GLY A 239 -33.52 4.91 -20.45
C GLY A 239 -32.91 3.58 -20.91
N VAL A 240 -32.35 3.58 -22.12
CA VAL A 240 -31.68 2.43 -22.70
C VAL A 240 -30.20 2.73 -22.84
N VAL A 241 -29.32 1.83 -22.37
CA VAL A 241 -27.87 1.97 -22.55
C VAL A 241 -27.52 1.90 -24.02
N ARG A 242 -27.08 2.99 -24.59
CA ARG A 242 -26.68 3.08 -25.99
C ARG A 242 -25.24 2.62 -26.20
N GLU A 243 -24.35 3.11 -25.36
CA GLU A 243 -22.90 2.90 -25.51
C GLU A 243 -22.21 2.93 -24.14
N ILE A 244 -21.21 2.06 -23.99
CA ILE A 244 -20.26 2.04 -22.88
C ILE A 244 -18.90 2.37 -23.47
N ARG A 245 -18.28 3.47 -23.04
CA ARG A 245 -17.06 4.05 -23.65
C ARG A 245 -15.76 3.64 -22.99
N VAL A 246 -15.83 2.86 -21.93
CA VAL A 246 -14.70 2.45 -21.14
C VAL A 246 -14.72 0.93 -20.97
N GLN A 247 -13.55 0.34 -20.76
CA GLN A 247 -13.40 -1.11 -20.58
C GLN A 247 -12.92 -1.42 -19.17
N PRO A 248 -13.26 -2.58 -18.59
CA PRO A 248 -12.71 -3.02 -17.31
C PRO A 248 -11.17 -2.97 -17.32
N GLY A 249 -10.61 -2.40 -16.25
CA GLY A 249 -9.17 -2.20 -16.10
C GLY A 249 -8.62 -0.88 -16.68
N SER A 250 -9.44 -0.09 -17.39
CA SER A 250 -9.01 1.23 -17.89
C SER A 250 -9.14 2.33 -16.83
N ALA A 251 -8.22 3.30 -16.87
CA ALA A 251 -8.29 4.50 -16.05
C ALA A 251 -9.43 5.42 -16.54
N VAL A 252 -10.13 6.04 -15.60
CA VAL A 252 -11.23 6.97 -15.83
C VAL A 252 -10.96 8.25 -15.07
N ARG A 253 -11.16 9.39 -15.73
CA ARG A 253 -11.01 10.73 -15.12
C ARG A 253 -12.36 11.23 -14.55
N ALA A 254 -12.29 12.11 -13.56
CA ALA A 254 -13.46 12.89 -13.17
C ALA A 254 -13.94 13.74 -14.37
N GLY A 255 -15.25 13.71 -14.63
CA GLY A 255 -15.88 14.39 -15.78
C GLY A 255 -15.79 13.62 -17.10
N GLN A 256 -15.11 12.46 -17.15
CA GLN A 256 -15.05 11.63 -18.36
C GLN A 256 -16.38 10.91 -18.58
N ARG A 257 -16.87 10.93 -19.81
CA ARG A 257 -18.07 10.19 -20.21
C ARG A 257 -17.80 8.68 -20.19
N VAL A 258 -18.61 7.97 -19.41
CA VAL A 258 -18.48 6.51 -19.19
C VAL A 258 -19.56 5.76 -19.93
N VAL A 259 -20.81 6.22 -19.83
CA VAL A 259 -21.98 5.60 -20.46
C VAL A 259 -22.83 6.67 -21.15
N VAL A 260 -23.46 6.31 -22.25
CA VAL A 260 -24.48 7.11 -22.91
C VAL A 260 -25.80 6.39 -22.82
N LEU A 261 -26.81 7.06 -22.29
CA LEU A 261 -28.21 6.60 -22.25
C LEU A 261 -28.99 7.27 -23.37
N GLU A 262 -29.91 6.52 -23.98
CA GLU A 262 -30.96 7.02 -24.83
C GLU A 262 -32.22 7.15 -23.98
N LEU A 263 -32.80 8.35 -23.96
CA LEU A 263 -33.99 8.63 -23.15
C LEU A 263 -35.25 8.15 -23.88
N ASP A 264 -36.21 7.66 -23.10
CA ASP A 264 -37.52 7.24 -23.63
C ASP A 264 -38.32 8.40 -24.21
#